data_84cd82dea842021192f5477d1314d82a
#
_entry.id   84cd82dea842021192f5477d1314d82a
#
_cell.length_a   1.000
_cell.length_b   1.000
_cell.length_c   1.000
_cell.angle_alpha   90.00
_cell.angle_beta   90.00
_cell.angle_gamma   90.00
#
_symmetry.space_group_name_H-M   'P 1'
#
loop_
_entity.id
_entity.type
_entity.pdbx_description
1 polymer ?
#
loop_
_entity_poly.entity_id
_entity_poly.type
_entity_poly.pdbx_seq_one_letter_code
_entity_poly.pdbx_strand_id
1 'polypeptide(L)'
;MAFDIPKQPYSGKIGETAIGTGSGAVTLGGEDSYPFHLFEGVIPNPPKIAMEVWDYDPSDEWPAAAVEPFKDVISSPDAWAKKCVDDYGADVIVLQHKSTDPNGMDRGADEASEVAKKVSDAIDVPLVLWGTANNQKDEEVLKAISEKCEGKNLALGPVEEANHKGVGASALGYGHAIVASSPIDVNLAKQLNILLGNLGVQSEKIIVDPTTGGLGYGMEYSYSVMERICMAALTQEDEKLQVPMINNIGNEVWKCKEAGLGSEEAPTLGDPEKRAILMEAVAAVCYLMGGSDVVILRHPETVRLTRAFIDLMINGGVASDVEAISKNLDAKSTDLVSISPEPNLDFGEAAAVPKPEVKKPEKKEKPSKEPKKKAEKPAPKAEKKVVEIKPKKEAKPKVEDAVAQKAKADAEAKAKAEAEAKAKADAEAKAKAEAEAKAKAEEEARAKAEADAKAKSEAEAKAKADAKAKEKEELQALRYKRALEREKHESEMATGEGEEIPKTAAERQLGLVEKLTQNLDRIHKRL
;
A
#
# COMPACT_ATOMS: atom_id res chain seq x y z
N MET A 1 41.89 -6.73 -21.84
CA MET A 1 40.58 -6.31 -22.32
C MET A 1 39.86 -5.70 -21.14
N ALA A 2 39.35 -4.47 -21.28
CA ALA A 2 38.49 -3.91 -20.25
C ALA A 2 37.17 -4.71 -20.28
N PHE A 3 36.66 -5.11 -19.11
CA PHE A 3 35.36 -5.73 -18.99
C PHE A 3 34.30 -4.66 -19.25
N ASP A 4 33.44 -4.89 -20.24
CA ASP A 4 32.32 -4.00 -20.52
C ASP A 4 31.09 -4.50 -19.74
N ILE A 5 30.56 -3.69 -18.85
CA ILE A 5 29.41 -4.06 -18.03
C ILE A 5 28.18 -4.05 -18.95
N PRO A 6 27.43 -5.18 -19.05
CA PRO A 6 26.18 -5.21 -19.80
C PRO A 6 25.20 -4.18 -19.23
N LYS A 7 24.59 -3.38 -20.11
CA LYS A 7 23.61 -2.36 -19.72
C LYS A 7 22.25 -2.69 -20.32
N GLN A 8 21.20 -2.48 -19.52
CA GLN A 8 19.83 -2.53 -20.00
C GLN A 8 19.50 -1.16 -20.63
N PRO A 9 19.12 -1.09 -21.92
CA PRO A 9 18.63 0.14 -22.50
C PRO A 9 17.18 0.39 -22.04
N TYR A 10 16.97 1.43 -21.27
CA TYR A 10 15.64 1.90 -20.91
C TYR A 10 15.22 2.99 -21.91
N SER A 11 13.97 2.96 -22.37
CA SER A 11 13.40 3.94 -23.29
C SER A 11 12.54 4.97 -22.56
N GLY A 12 11.97 4.58 -21.41
CA GLY A 12 11.18 5.44 -20.53
C GLY A 12 11.96 5.97 -19.34
N LYS A 13 11.27 6.74 -18.51
CA LYS A 13 11.78 7.27 -17.23
C LYS A 13 10.66 7.40 -16.23
N ILE A 14 10.99 7.56 -14.96
CA ILE A 14 10.02 8.01 -13.94
C ILE A 14 9.84 9.52 -14.09
N GLY A 15 8.61 10.01 -14.04
CA GLY A 15 8.31 11.45 -14.09
C GLY A 15 8.70 12.13 -12.78
N GLU A 16 8.84 13.45 -12.82
CA GLU A 16 9.15 14.24 -11.64
C GLU A 16 7.88 14.79 -11.00
N THR A 17 7.77 14.65 -9.67
CA THR A 17 6.69 15.25 -8.86
C THR A 17 7.29 16.14 -7.78
N ALA A 18 6.94 17.43 -7.80
CA ALA A 18 7.37 18.37 -6.77
C ALA A 18 6.29 18.55 -5.70
N ILE A 19 6.69 18.44 -4.42
CA ILE A 19 5.86 18.70 -3.25
C ILE A 19 6.49 19.75 -2.34
N GLY A 20 5.65 20.47 -1.58
CA GLY A 20 6.09 21.61 -0.77
C GLY A 20 6.28 22.88 -1.60
N THR A 21 6.77 23.94 -0.96
CA THR A 21 6.95 25.27 -1.55
C THR A 21 8.26 25.91 -1.08
N GLY A 22 8.75 26.88 -1.84
CA GLY A 22 9.96 27.64 -1.48
C GLY A 22 11.23 26.79 -1.46
N SER A 23 12.15 27.10 -0.54
CA SER A 23 13.45 26.43 -0.39
C SER A 23 13.35 25.02 0.18
N GLY A 24 12.24 24.71 0.85
CA GLY A 24 11.98 23.38 1.41
C GLY A 24 11.27 22.43 0.46
N ALA A 25 10.90 22.86 -0.76
CA ALA A 25 10.29 21.96 -1.74
C ALA A 25 11.24 20.82 -2.11
N VAL A 26 10.70 19.62 -2.28
CA VAL A 26 11.45 18.45 -2.78
C VAL A 26 10.86 17.97 -4.09
N THR A 27 11.75 17.48 -4.96
CA THR A 27 11.37 16.79 -6.22
C THR A 27 11.61 15.30 -6.03
N LEU A 28 10.66 14.49 -6.46
CA LEU A 28 10.66 13.04 -6.42
C LEU A 28 10.73 12.47 -7.84
N GLY A 29 11.30 11.30 -8.02
CA GLY A 29 11.41 10.66 -9.32
C GLY A 29 12.48 11.27 -10.25
N GLY A 30 12.33 11.09 -11.54
CA GLY A 30 13.24 11.60 -12.58
C GLY A 30 14.28 10.61 -13.06
N GLU A 31 14.39 9.45 -12.42
CA GLU A 31 15.33 8.39 -12.81
C GLU A 31 14.94 7.74 -14.15
N ASP A 32 15.99 7.43 -14.94
CA ASP A 32 15.90 6.76 -16.22
C ASP A 32 16.57 5.36 -16.22
N SER A 33 16.82 4.82 -15.03
CA SER A 33 17.33 3.48 -14.79
C SER A 33 16.60 2.79 -13.64
N TYR A 34 16.83 1.49 -13.49
CA TYR A 34 16.34 0.75 -12.34
C TYR A 34 16.95 1.29 -11.04
N PRO A 35 16.27 1.18 -9.88
CA PRO A 35 16.74 1.77 -8.63
C PRO A 35 18.22 1.47 -8.33
N PHE A 36 19.00 2.51 -8.11
CA PHE A 36 20.43 2.48 -7.82
C PHE A 36 21.34 1.87 -8.91
N HIS A 37 20.84 1.61 -10.12
CA HIS A 37 21.64 1.17 -11.27
C HIS A 37 22.33 2.36 -11.95
N LEU A 38 23.16 3.11 -11.22
CA LEU A 38 23.87 4.30 -11.72
C LEU A 38 24.81 4.01 -12.93
N PHE A 39 25.13 2.74 -13.17
CA PHE A 39 25.90 2.32 -14.35
C PHE A 39 25.03 2.22 -15.63
N GLU A 40 23.71 2.24 -15.51
CA GLU A 40 22.76 2.18 -16.64
C GLU A 40 22.16 3.54 -16.96
N GLY A 41 21.97 4.41 -15.97
CA GLY A 41 21.35 5.73 -16.13
C GLY A 41 21.66 6.69 -15.00
N VAL A 42 20.76 7.63 -14.75
CA VAL A 42 20.91 8.67 -13.72
C VAL A 42 19.74 8.67 -12.75
N ILE A 43 20.00 9.05 -11.53
CA ILE A 43 19.01 9.28 -10.45
C ILE A 43 19.17 10.74 -10.01
N PRO A 44 18.50 11.70 -10.67
CA PRO A 44 18.68 13.13 -10.42
C PRO A 44 18.17 13.55 -9.04
N ASN A 45 17.14 12.89 -8.54
CA ASN A 45 16.52 13.14 -7.26
C ASN A 45 16.65 11.88 -6.38
N PRO A 46 17.68 11.78 -5.53
CA PRO A 46 17.82 10.64 -4.60
C PRO A 46 16.54 10.45 -3.76
N PRO A 47 16.19 9.20 -3.41
CA PRO A 47 15.03 8.91 -2.59
C PRO A 47 15.00 9.73 -1.29
N LYS A 48 13.80 10.10 -0.85
CA LYS A 48 13.58 10.95 0.33
C LYS A 48 13.10 10.11 1.52
N ILE A 49 13.48 10.55 2.69
CA ILE A 49 13.06 9.94 3.94
C ILE A 49 12.01 10.83 4.58
N ALA A 50 10.82 10.29 4.74
CA ALA A 50 9.74 10.92 5.48
C ALA A 50 9.66 10.35 6.89
N MET A 51 9.34 11.18 7.88
CA MET A 51 9.01 10.70 9.22
C MET A 51 7.52 10.87 9.50
N GLU A 52 6.91 9.82 10.07
CA GLU A 52 5.51 9.88 10.47
C GLU A 52 5.32 10.59 11.80
N VAL A 53 4.28 11.40 11.87
CA VAL A 53 3.79 12.07 13.07
C VAL A 53 2.30 11.80 13.17
N TRP A 54 1.79 11.41 14.35
CA TRP A 54 0.36 11.24 14.53
C TRP A 54 -0.26 12.55 15.03
N ASP A 55 -1.53 12.76 14.68
CA ASP A 55 -2.30 13.94 15.07
C ASP A 55 -2.78 13.93 16.53
N TYR A 56 -2.35 12.93 17.31
CA TYR A 56 -2.51 12.80 18.76
C TYR A 56 -1.37 12.01 19.37
N ASP A 57 -1.28 11.95 20.69
CA ASP A 57 -0.27 11.22 21.46
C ASP A 57 -0.54 9.71 21.42
N PRO A 58 0.29 8.90 20.76
CA PRO A 58 0.12 7.45 20.65
C PRO A 58 0.84 6.67 21.77
N SER A 59 1.25 7.28 22.87
CA SER A 59 2.08 6.64 23.89
C SER A 59 1.46 5.38 24.51
N ASP A 60 0.13 5.29 24.52
CA ASP A 60 -0.60 4.12 25.01
C ASP A 60 -0.69 2.98 23.98
N GLU A 61 -0.38 3.27 22.71
CA GLU A 61 -0.51 2.32 21.60
C GLU A 61 0.85 1.85 21.08
N TRP A 62 1.87 2.70 21.18
CA TRP A 62 3.19 2.41 20.65
C TRP A 62 4.09 1.71 21.67
N PRO A 63 4.96 0.79 21.22
CA PRO A 63 5.99 0.23 22.10
C PRO A 63 6.96 1.32 22.57
N ALA A 64 7.50 1.16 23.77
CA ALA A 64 8.41 2.13 24.40
C ALA A 64 9.57 2.57 23.48
N ALA A 65 10.09 1.65 22.67
CA ALA A 65 11.15 1.94 21.71
C ALA A 65 10.76 3.03 20.69
N ALA A 66 9.50 3.06 20.25
CA ALA A 66 9.00 4.06 19.32
C ALA A 66 8.64 5.38 20.00
N VAL A 67 8.26 5.36 21.28
CA VAL A 67 7.87 6.54 22.06
C VAL A 67 9.08 7.31 22.57
N GLU A 68 10.11 6.60 23.08
CA GLU A 68 11.24 7.19 23.79
C GLU A 68 11.94 8.35 23.06
N PRO A 69 12.19 8.29 21.73
CA PRO A 69 12.81 9.39 21.00
C PRO A 69 12.00 10.69 21.00
N PHE A 70 10.68 10.60 21.21
CA PHE A 70 9.75 11.73 21.07
C PHE A 70 9.04 12.11 22.37
N LYS A 71 9.34 11.46 23.50
CA LYS A 71 8.60 11.64 24.76
C LYS A 71 8.45 13.08 25.25
N ASP A 72 9.36 13.95 24.83
CA ASP A 72 9.35 15.38 25.17
C ASP A 72 8.40 16.22 24.30
N VAL A 73 8.01 15.72 23.13
CA VAL A 73 7.21 16.46 22.13
C VAL A 73 6.00 15.67 21.60
N ILE A 74 5.87 14.39 21.89
CA ILE A 74 4.90 13.47 21.27
C ILE A 74 3.43 13.91 21.44
N SER A 75 3.13 14.69 22.47
CA SER A 75 1.78 15.25 22.71
C SER A 75 1.46 16.51 21.88
N SER A 76 2.45 17.05 21.13
CA SER A 76 2.29 18.25 20.29
C SER A 76 2.74 17.97 18.87
N PRO A 77 1.82 17.63 17.93
CA PRO A 77 2.18 17.22 16.57
C PRO A 77 3.08 18.22 15.82
N ASP A 78 2.93 19.50 16.04
CA ASP A 78 3.76 20.56 15.45
C ASP A 78 5.20 20.57 16.03
N ALA A 79 5.34 20.43 17.34
CA ALA A 79 6.66 20.31 17.99
C ALA A 79 7.34 18.99 17.62
N TRP A 80 6.57 17.91 17.54
CA TRP A 80 7.06 16.61 17.12
C TRP A 80 7.54 16.63 15.66
N ALA A 81 6.75 17.18 14.73
CA ALA A 81 7.14 17.34 13.33
C ALA A 81 8.44 18.19 13.21
N LYS A 82 8.51 19.29 13.96
CA LYS A 82 9.70 20.14 13.98
C LYS A 82 10.95 19.38 14.46
N LYS A 83 10.84 18.59 15.52
CA LYS A 83 11.93 17.73 16.01
C LYS A 83 12.36 16.69 14.97
N CYS A 84 11.43 16.08 14.22
CA CYS A 84 11.75 15.16 13.14
C CYS A 84 12.61 15.83 12.05
N VAL A 85 12.36 17.10 11.76
CA VAL A 85 13.16 17.86 10.77
C VAL A 85 14.49 18.30 11.35
N ASP A 86 14.46 19.00 12.49
CA ASP A 86 15.65 19.69 13.04
C ASP A 86 16.68 18.72 13.62
N ASP A 87 16.22 17.70 14.36
CA ASP A 87 17.10 16.77 15.09
C ASP A 87 17.40 15.49 14.28
N TYR A 88 16.45 15.02 13.48
CA TYR A 88 16.54 13.72 12.80
C TYR A 88 16.68 13.82 11.27
N GLY A 89 16.61 15.04 10.71
CA GLY A 89 16.88 15.31 9.31
C GLY A 89 15.87 14.68 8.35
N ALA A 90 14.59 14.65 8.73
CA ALA A 90 13.54 14.23 7.82
C ALA A 90 13.44 15.18 6.61
N ASP A 91 13.39 14.62 5.39
CA ASP A 91 13.20 15.39 4.17
C ASP A 91 11.72 15.79 3.97
N VAL A 92 10.81 15.02 4.54
CA VAL A 92 9.36 15.16 4.43
C VAL A 92 8.72 14.74 5.76
N ILE A 93 7.63 15.39 6.15
CA ILE A 93 6.79 14.94 7.27
C ILE A 93 5.51 14.30 6.74
N VAL A 94 5.10 13.19 7.35
CA VAL A 94 3.80 12.55 7.09
C VAL A 94 2.93 12.67 8.32
N LEU A 95 1.91 13.51 8.26
CA LEU A 95 0.93 13.65 9.33
C LEU A 95 -0.16 12.59 9.16
N GLN A 96 -0.18 11.64 10.07
CA GLN A 96 -1.17 10.55 10.13
C GLN A 96 -2.40 11.03 10.89
N HIS A 97 -3.53 11.17 10.22
CA HIS A 97 -4.82 11.57 10.82
C HIS A 97 -5.53 10.39 11.49
N LYS A 98 -4.84 9.72 12.43
CA LYS A 98 -5.40 8.55 13.15
C LYS A 98 -6.58 8.90 14.04
N SER A 99 -6.63 10.13 14.56
CA SER A 99 -7.75 10.58 15.40
C SER A 99 -9.08 10.71 14.66
N THR A 100 -9.05 10.75 13.32
CA THR A 100 -10.27 10.85 12.50
C THR A 100 -10.93 9.50 12.20
N ASP A 101 -10.34 8.38 12.65
CA ASP A 101 -10.94 7.05 12.45
C ASP A 101 -12.32 6.98 13.11
N PRO A 102 -13.40 6.68 12.35
CA PRO A 102 -14.76 6.52 12.90
C PRO A 102 -14.88 5.40 13.93
N ASN A 103 -13.98 4.42 13.91
CA ASN A 103 -13.94 3.33 14.91
C ASN A 103 -13.13 3.71 16.16
N GLY A 104 -12.45 4.86 16.15
CA GLY A 104 -11.62 5.37 17.22
C GLY A 104 -12.19 6.65 17.83
N MET A 105 -11.45 7.77 17.68
CA MET A 105 -11.82 9.08 18.22
C MET A 105 -12.87 9.82 17.38
N ASP A 106 -13.01 9.47 16.11
CA ASP A 106 -13.92 10.10 15.12
C ASP A 106 -13.86 11.62 15.10
N ARG A 107 -12.66 12.19 15.21
CA ARG A 107 -12.43 13.64 15.21
C ARG A 107 -12.96 14.28 13.91
N GLY A 108 -13.52 15.49 14.02
CA GLY A 108 -14.11 16.20 12.89
C GLY A 108 -13.06 16.78 11.94
N ALA A 109 -13.48 17.09 10.71
CA ALA A 109 -12.61 17.64 9.67
C ALA A 109 -12.04 19.02 10.04
N ASP A 110 -12.81 19.85 10.75
CA ASP A 110 -12.35 21.17 11.21
C ASP A 110 -11.16 21.05 12.16
N GLU A 111 -11.25 20.17 13.18
CA GLU A 111 -10.16 19.95 14.14
C GLU A 111 -8.93 19.38 13.44
N ALA A 112 -9.10 18.39 12.57
CA ALA A 112 -8.01 17.77 11.80
C ALA A 112 -7.32 18.82 10.91
N SER A 113 -8.08 19.71 10.27
CA SER A 113 -7.54 20.76 9.42
C SER A 113 -6.74 21.82 10.20
N GLU A 114 -7.15 22.12 11.45
CA GLU A 114 -6.36 23.01 12.32
C GLU A 114 -5.02 22.39 12.71
N VAL A 115 -5.01 21.08 13.04
CA VAL A 115 -3.75 20.36 13.34
C VAL A 115 -2.84 20.34 12.12
N ALA A 116 -3.38 20.00 10.94
CA ALA A 116 -2.60 19.97 9.70
C ALA A 116 -2.00 21.34 9.37
N LYS A 117 -2.78 22.40 9.50
CA LYS A 117 -2.28 23.76 9.30
C LYS A 117 -1.18 24.14 10.29
N LYS A 118 -1.36 23.83 11.57
CA LYS A 118 -0.39 24.12 12.63
C LYS A 118 0.94 23.40 12.36
N VAL A 119 0.88 22.14 11.97
CA VAL A 119 2.07 21.37 11.57
C VAL A 119 2.72 21.97 10.33
N SER A 120 1.93 22.25 9.28
CA SER A 120 2.44 22.85 8.03
C SER A 120 3.09 24.22 8.22
N ASP A 121 2.66 24.99 9.21
CA ASP A 121 3.24 26.31 9.52
C ASP A 121 4.49 26.21 10.43
N ALA A 122 4.69 25.07 11.10
CA ALA A 122 5.81 24.83 12.00
C ALA A 122 7.07 24.27 11.33
N ILE A 123 6.96 23.74 10.11
CA ILE A 123 8.04 23.07 9.39
C ILE A 123 8.35 23.76 8.06
N ASP A 124 9.59 23.65 7.63
CA ASP A 124 10.08 24.19 6.35
C ASP A 124 10.21 23.11 5.24
N VAL A 125 9.88 21.84 5.56
CA VAL A 125 9.89 20.72 4.61
C VAL A 125 8.46 20.39 4.16
N PRO A 126 8.27 19.62 3.06
CA PRO A 126 6.94 19.24 2.59
C PRO A 126 6.16 18.42 3.60
N LEU A 127 4.85 18.57 3.58
CA LEU A 127 3.92 17.82 4.40
C LEU A 127 3.05 16.91 3.53
N VAL A 128 3.01 15.64 3.87
CA VAL A 128 2.08 14.63 3.33
C VAL A 128 1.00 14.37 4.37
N LEU A 129 -0.25 14.41 3.98
CA LEU A 129 -1.41 14.10 4.81
C LEU A 129 -1.81 12.66 4.57
N TRP A 130 -1.96 11.87 5.64
CA TRP A 130 -2.33 10.48 5.53
C TRP A 130 -3.58 10.16 6.36
N GLY A 131 -4.67 9.78 5.68
CA GLY A 131 -5.95 9.43 6.29
C GLY A 131 -5.97 8.03 6.92
N THR A 132 -7.18 7.58 7.23
CA THR A 132 -7.45 6.32 7.94
C THR A 132 -7.82 5.15 7.02
N ALA A 133 -7.86 5.37 5.71
CA ALA A 133 -8.41 4.46 4.69
C ALA A 133 -9.95 4.26 4.82
N ASN A 134 -10.63 5.16 5.52
CA ASN A 134 -12.08 5.29 5.45
C ASN A 134 -12.43 6.34 4.38
N ASN A 135 -12.76 5.88 3.19
CA ASN A 135 -12.90 6.74 2.00
C ASN A 135 -13.85 7.94 2.20
N GLN A 136 -14.94 7.76 2.93
CA GLN A 136 -15.91 8.84 3.16
C GLN A 136 -15.35 9.87 4.16
N LYS A 137 -14.75 9.41 5.25
CA LYS A 137 -14.15 10.28 6.27
C LYS A 137 -12.92 11.00 5.74
N ASP A 138 -12.07 10.27 5.03
CA ASP A 138 -10.86 10.81 4.42
C ASP A 138 -11.20 11.87 3.36
N GLU A 139 -12.26 11.67 2.56
CA GLU A 139 -12.71 12.70 1.61
C GLU A 139 -13.11 13.99 2.33
N GLU A 140 -13.88 13.90 3.41
CA GLU A 140 -14.29 15.07 4.20
C GLU A 140 -13.09 15.79 4.81
N VAL A 141 -12.21 15.06 5.48
CA VAL A 141 -11.03 15.59 6.17
C VAL A 141 -10.02 16.19 5.19
N LEU A 142 -9.65 15.46 4.13
CA LEU A 142 -8.65 15.93 3.17
C LEU A 142 -9.14 17.15 2.37
N LYS A 143 -10.44 17.27 2.10
CA LYS A 143 -11.01 18.49 1.49
C LYS A 143 -10.88 19.71 2.40
N ALA A 144 -11.21 19.57 3.68
CA ALA A 144 -11.08 20.67 4.65
C ALA A 144 -9.62 21.11 4.82
N ILE A 145 -8.69 20.15 4.88
CA ILE A 145 -7.25 20.44 4.95
C ILE A 145 -6.76 21.12 3.66
N SER A 146 -7.19 20.63 2.52
CA SER A 146 -6.82 21.16 1.21
C SER A 146 -7.18 22.65 1.08
N GLU A 147 -8.40 23.03 1.46
CA GLU A 147 -8.84 24.42 1.49
C GLU A 147 -8.02 25.25 2.49
N LYS A 148 -7.83 24.75 3.71
CA LYS A 148 -7.14 25.46 4.78
C LYS A 148 -5.65 25.69 4.53
N CYS A 149 -5.02 24.81 3.76
CA CYS A 149 -3.61 24.85 3.41
C CYS A 149 -3.39 25.23 1.94
N GLU A 150 -4.30 25.98 1.32
CA GLU A 150 -4.20 26.45 -0.06
C GLU A 150 -2.80 26.98 -0.38
N GLY A 151 -2.24 26.59 -1.52
CA GLY A 151 -0.94 27.05 -2.02
C GLY A 151 0.29 26.46 -1.33
N LYS A 152 0.15 25.58 -0.33
CA LYS A 152 1.27 24.91 0.34
C LYS A 152 1.83 23.73 -0.45
N ASN A 153 1.16 23.31 -1.54
CA ASN A 153 1.54 22.14 -2.36
C ASN A 153 1.79 20.87 -1.52
N LEU A 154 0.83 20.56 -0.64
CA LEU A 154 0.83 19.33 0.15
C LEU A 154 0.65 18.11 -0.75
N ALA A 155 0.95 16.90 -0.24
CA ALA A 155 0.50 15.65 -0.85
C ALA A 155 -0.65 15.05 -0.01
N LEU A 156 -1.80 14.80 -0.64
CA LEU A 156 -3.02 14.34 0.02
C LEU A 156 -3.26 12.86 -0.25
N GLY A 157 -3.40 12.05 0.78
CA GLY A 157 -3.67 10.61 0.65
C GLY A 157 -4.14 9.93 1.94
N PRO A 158 -4.47 8.63 1.85
CA PRO A 158 -4.58 7.85 0.62
C PRO A 158 -5.79 8.24 -0.22
N VAL A 159 -5.60 8.37 -1.54
CA VAL A 159 -6.69 8.56 -2.49
C VAL A 159 -6.92 7.26 -3.22
N GLU A 160 -8.11 6.70 -3.09
CA GLU A 160 -8.54 5.46 -3.70
C GLU A 160 -9.62 5.69 -4.77
N GLU A 161 -10.01 4.63 -5.49
CA GLU A 161 -11.07 4.73 -6.51
C GLU A 161 -12.38 5.32 -5.96
N ALA A 162 -12.71 5.05 -4.69
CA ALA A 162 -13.97 5.49 -4.09
C ALA A 162 -14.03 7.00 -3.82
N ASN A 163 -12.91 7.64 -3.45
CA ASN A 163 -12.85 9.06 -3.07
C ASN A 163 -12.09 9.95 -4.07
N HIS A 164 -11.56 9.37 -5.18
CA HIS A 164 -10.70 10.10 -6.13
C HIS A 164 -11.34 11.37 -6.70
N LYS A 165 -12.67 11.39 -6.88
CA LYS A 165 -13.35 12.56 -7.45
C LYS A 165 -13.35 13.75 -6.48
N GLY A 166 -13.71 13.50 -5.23
CA GLY A 166 -13.81 14.55 -4.23
C GLY A 166 -12.45 15.10 -3.83
N VAL A 167 -11.52 14.23 -3.46
CA VAL A 167 -10.16 14.64 -3.07
C VAL A 167 -9.39 15.18 -4.28
N GLY A 168 -9.49 14.53 -5.44
CA GLY A 168 -8.82 14.96 -6.66
C GLY A 168 -9.25 16.34 -7.13
N ALA A 169 -10.55 16.64 -7.11
CA ALA A 169 -11.06 17.98 -7.45
C ALA A 169 -10.57 19.04 -6.46
N SER A 170 -10.53 18.72 -5.16
CA SER A 170 -10.03 19.61 -4.12
C SER A 170 -8.52 19.87 -4.27
N ALA A 171 -7.73 18.81 -4.47
CA ALA A 171 -6.29 18.93 -4.72
C ALA A 171 -5.99 19.80 -5.95
N LEU A 172 -6.74 19.59 -7.03
CA LEU A 172 -6.61 20.40 -8.26
C LEU A 172 -6.97 21.87 -8.00
N GLY A 173 -8.06 22.12 -7.28
CA GLY A 173 -8.55 23.49 -6.97
C GLY A 173 -7.60 24.29 -6.11
N TYR A 174 -6.95 23.67 -5.12
CA TYR A 174 -6.08 24.32 -4.13
C TYR A 174 -4.58 24.09 -4.38
N GLY A 175 -4.21 23.39 -5.45
CA GLY A 175 -2.82 23.27 -5.92
C GLY A 175 -1.98 22.22 -5.19
N HIS A 176 -2.58 21.12 -4.74
CA HIS A 176 -1.91 20.02 -4.03
C HIS A 176 -1.53 18.86 -4.94
N ALA A 177 -0.60 18.02 -4.50
CA ALA A 177 -0.32 16.71 -5.06
C ALA A 177 -1.22 15.64 -4.41
N ILE A 178 -1.28 14.45 -5.02
CA ILE A 178 -2.12 13.34 -4.61
C ILE A 178 -1.26 12.11 -4.38
N VAL A 179 -1.47 11.42 -3.26
CA VAL A 179 -0.99 10.06 -3.05
C VAL A 179 -2.08 9.09 -3.51
N ALA A 180 -1.91 8.54 -4.71
CA ALA A 180 -2.83 7.59 -5.32
C ALA A 180 -2.56 6.20 -4.77
N SER A 181 -3.41 5.74 -3.84
CA SER A 181 -3.26 4.45 -3.17
C SER A 181 -4.08 3.38 -3.87
N SER A 182 -3.43 2.28 -4.22
CA SER A 182 -4.07 1.14 -4.87
C SER A 182 -3.81 -0.14 -4.09
N PRO A 183 -4.71 -1.14 -4.17
CA PRO A 183 -4.35 -2.49 -3.75
C PRO A 183 -3.08 -2.96 -4.46
N ILE A 184 -2.44 -4.02 -3.95
CA ILE A 184 -1.20 -4.59 -4.50
C ILE A 184 -1.45 -5.15 -5.92
N ASP A 185 -1.71 -4.25 -6.88
CA ASP A 185 -2.01 -4.57 -8.28
C ASP A 185 -1.62 -3.41 -9.22
N VAL A 186 -0.77 -3.70 -10.21
CA VAL A 186 -0.27 -2.74 -11.20
C VAL A 186 -1.39 -2.14 -12.05
N ASN A 187 -2.39 -2.96 -12.42
CA ASN A 187 -3.48 -2.49 -13.29
C ASN A 187 -4.43 -1.54 -12.54
N LEU A 188 -4.66 -1.81 -11.25
CA LEU A 188 -5.48 -0.91 -10.41
C LEU A 188 -4.75 0.41 -10.15
N ALA A 189 -3.43 0.39 -9.93
CA ALA A 189 -2.62 1.61 -9.84
C ALA A 189 -2.72 2.44 -11.13
N LYS A 190 -2.53 1.80 -12.29
CA LYS A 190 -2.70 2.44 -13.60
C LYS A 190 -4.11 2.97 -13.81
N GLN A 191 -5.14 2.21 -13.43
CA GLN A 191 -6.55 2.62 -13.56
C GLN A 191 -6.83 3.87 -12.72
N LEU A 192 -6.35 3.92 -11.49
CA LEU A 192 -6.52 5.08 -10.61
C LEU A 192 -5.85 6.34 -11.21
N ASN A 193 -4.63 6.20 -11.73
CA ASN A 193 -3.94 7.30 -12.40
C ASN A 193 -4.67 7.78 -13.67
N ILE A 194 -5.32 6.87 -14.41
CA ILE A 194 -6.20 7.23 -15.53
C ILE A 194 -7.43 8.00 -15.03
N LEU A 195 -8.07 7.57 -13.94
CA LEU A 195 -9.24 8.24 -13.37
C LEU A 195 -8.90 9.65 -12.88
N LEU A 196 -7.76 9.83 -12.22
CA LEU A 196 -7.24 11.14 -11.80
C LEU A 196 -6.91 12.03 -13.01
N GLY A 197 -6.26 11.48 -14.04
CA GLY A 197 -5.99 12.19 -15.29
C GLY A 197 -7.26 12.62 -16.03
N ASN A 198 -8.31 11.79 -16.03
CA ASN A 198 -9.62 12.15 -16.61
C ASN A 198 -10.31 13.27 -15.83
N LEU A 199 -10.01 13.43 -14.54
CA LEU A 199 -10.47 14.55 -13.73
C LEU A 199 -9.71 15.84 -14.00
N GLY A 200 -8.53 15.75 -14.66
CA GLY A 200 -7.65 16.88 -14.97
C GLY A 200 -6.40 16.97 -14.11
N VAL A 201 -6.17 16.01 -13.21
CA VAL A 201 -4.93 15.95 -12.41
C VAL A 201 -3.77 15.54 -13.34
N GLN A 202 -2.72 16.35 -13.35
CA GLN A 202 -1.53 16.09 -14.15
C GLN A 202 -0.66 15.03 -13.48
N SER A 203 0.10 14.24 -14.26
CA SER A 203 0.99 13.18 -13.74
C SER A 203 2.02 13.71 -12.76
N GLU A 204 2.51 14.93 -12.97
CA GLU A 204 3.46 15.64 -12.10
C GLU A 204 2.87 16.02 -10.73
N LYS A 205 1.62 15.69 -10.48
CA LYS A 205 0.90 15.88 -9.21
C LYS A 205 0.47 14.55 -8.58
N ILE A 206 0.91 13.43 -9.13
CA ILE A 206 0.55 12.09 -8.64
C ILE A 206 1.80 11.41 -8.08
N ILE A 207 1.65 10.81 -6.90
CA ILE A 207 2.61 9.89 -6.27
C ILE A 207 1.84 8.59 -6.04
N VAL A 208 2.36 7.45 -6.45
CA VAL A 208 1.69 6.16 -6.26
C VAL A 208 2.07 5.54 -4.91
N ASP A 209 1.07 5.15 -4.14
CA ASP A 209 1.22 4.20 -3.02
C ASP A 209 0.72 2.82 -3.48
N PRO A 210 1.61 1.86 -3.76
CA PRO A 210 1.23 0.53 -4.22
C PRO A 210 0.77 -0.39 -3.08
N THR A 211 0.44 0.14 -1.95
CA THR A 211 0.21 -0.52 -0.65
C THR A 211 1.46 -1.18 -0.09
N THR A 212 1.80 -0.84 1.13
CA THR A 212 2.99 -1.36 1.82
C THR A 212 2.64 -2.64 2.59
N GLY A 213 3.30 -3.75 2.27
CA GLY A 213 3.22 -5.01 3.01
C GLY A 213 4.24 -5.07 4.14
N GLY A 214 3.89 -5.71 5.25
CA GLY A 214 4.80 -5.89 6.39
C GLY A 214 5.96 -6.83 6.07
N LEU A 215 7.10 -6.62 6.72
CA LEU A 215 8.26 -7.50 6.63
C LEU A 215 7.90 -8.92 7.10
N GLY A 216 8.08 -9.90 6.23
CA GLY A 216 7.66 -11.29 6.46
C GLY A 216 6.14 -11.52 6.39
N TYR A 217 5.37 -10.50 5.99
CA TYR A 217 3.91 -10.57 5.93
C TYR A 217 3.34 -9.76 4.76
N GLY A 218 3.72 -10.13 3.54
CA GLY A 218 3.20 -9.54 2.30
C GLY A 218 4.14 -8.56 1.60
N MET A 219 5.29 -8.22 2.17
CA MET A 219 6.29 -7.35 1.55
C MET A 219 6.69 -7.84 0.15
N GLU A 220 6.80 -9.16 -0.04
CA GLU A 220 7.16 -9.78 -1.31
C GLU A 220 6.16 -9.47 -2.43
N TYR A 221 4.87 -9.31 -2.10
CA TYR A 221 3.85 -8.93 -3.08
C TYR A 221 3.97 -7.46 -3.46
N SER A 222 4.13 -6.57 -2.46
CA SER A 222 4.34 -5.14 -2.70
C SER A 222 5.60 -4.90 -3.51
N TYR A 223 6.72 -5.53 -3.15
CA TYR A 223 7.98 -5.47 -3.90
C TYR A 223 7.80 -5.88 -5.36
N SER A 224 7.13 -7.03 -5.60
CA SER A 224 6.87 -7.52 -6.96
C SER A 224 5.99 -6.57 -7.79
N VAL A 225 5.03 -5.90 -7.17
CA VAL A 225 4.18 -4.90 -7.85
C VAL A 225 4.99 -3.63 -8.16
N MET A 226 5.81 -3.17 -7.22
CA MET A 226 6.69 -2.00 -7.42
C MET A 226 7.68 -2.23 -8.57
N GLU A 227 8.35 -3.39 -8.60
CA GLU A 227 9.21 -3.77 -9.73
C GLU A 227 8.47 -3.72 -11.08
N ARG A 228 7.24 -4.22 -11.14
CA ARG A 228 6.43 -4.20 -12.35
C ARG A 228 6.01 -2.79 -12.75
N ILE A 229 5.72 -1.91 -11.79
CA ILE A 229 5.43 -0.50 -12.04
C ILE A 229 6.67 0.16 -12.64
N CYS A 230 7.84 0.02 -12.00
CA CYS A 230 9.11 0.54 -12.52
C CYS A 230 9.43 0.00 -13.92
N MET A 231 9.31 -1.29 -14.13
CA MET A 231 9.59 -1.90 -15.43
C MET A 231 8.60 -1.46 -16.52
N ALA A 232 7.32 -1.29 -16.20
CA ALA A 232 6.34 -0.73 -17.13
C ALA A 232 6.67 0.74 -17.51
N ALA A 233 7.09 1.53 -16.54
CA ALA A 233 7.51 2.91 -16.76
C ALA A 233 8.78 3.01 -17.60
N LEU A 234 9.82 2.22 -17.28
CA LEU A 234 11.14 2.31 -17.88
C LEU A 234 11.25 1.60 -19.23
N THR A 235 10.62 0.43 -19.40
CA THR A 235 10.80 -0.41 -20.60
C THR A 235 9.62 -0.37 -21.57
N GLN A 236 8.41 -0.03 -21.09
CA GLN A 236 7.20 0.03 -21.91
C GLN A 236 6.72 1.46 -22.15
N GLU A 237 7.40 2.46 -21.60
CA GLU A 237 7.05 3.87 -21.68
C GLU A 237 5.59 4.14 -21.26
N ASP A 238 5.11 3.40 -20.23
CA ASP A 238 3.72 3.55 -19.77
C ASP A 238 3.55 4.86 -19.00
N GLU A 239 3.14 5.92 -19.70
CA GLU A 239 2.95 7.28 -19.17
C GLU A 239 2.07 7.33 -17.91
N LYS A 240 1.19 6.35 -17.70
CA LYS A 240 0.31 6.30 -16.53
C LYS A 240 0.99 5.70 -15.30
N LEU A 241 2.14 5.05 -15.49
CA LEU A 241 2.97 4.49 -14.43
C LEU A 241 4.32 5.20 -14.29
N GLN A 242 4.62 6.16 -15.14
CA GLN A 242 5.80 7.05 -15.04
C GLN A 242 5.58 8.11 -13.95
N VAL A 243 5.38 7.68 -12.72
CA VAL A 243 5.17 8.53 -11.55
C VAL A 243 5.93 7.97 -10.35
N PRO A 244 6.41 8.81 -9.42
CA PRO A 244 7.16 8.36 -8.25
C PRO A 244 6.30 7.54 -7.29
N MET A 245 6.95 6.73 -6.44
CA MET A 245 6.28 5.88 -5.45
C MET A 245 6.61 6.28 -4.00
N ILE A 246 5.64 6.08 -3.11
CA ILE A 246 5.75 6.28 -1.67
C ILE A 246 5.30 5.04 -0.91
N ASN A 247 6.01 4.68 0.18
CA ASN A 247 5.68 3.52 1.00
C ASN A 247 5.64 3.84 2.50
N ASN A 248 4.55 3.42 3.16
CA ASN A 248 4.34 3.66 4.60
C ASN A 248 4.89 2.51 5.44
N ILE A 249 6.22 2.45 5.56
CA ILE A 249 6.96 1.35 6.18
C ILE A 249 6.81 1.37 7.71
N GLY A 250 6.93 2.54 8.33
CA GLY A 250 6.82 2.68 9.78
C GLY A 250 5.51 2.10 10.30
N ASN A 251 4.38 2.49 9.69
CA ASN A 251 3.07 2.00 10.08
C ASN A 251 2.95 0.46 9.97
N GLU A 252 3.59 -0.18 8.99
CA GLU A 252 3.46 -1.63 8.78
C GLU A 252 4.46 -2.44 9.63
N VAL A 253 5.69 -1.98 9.79
CA VAL A 253 6.70 -2.69 10.60
C VAL A 253 6.32 -2.67 12.08
N TRP A 254 5.93 -1.50 12.61
CA TRP A 254 5.63 -1.37 14.05
C TRP A 254 4.30 -2.03 14.47
N LYS A 255 3.46 -2.47 13.52
CA LYS A 255 2.33 -3.38 13.76
C LYS A 255 2.74 -4.84 13.92
N CYS A 256 3.94 -5.22 13.45
CA CYS A 256 4.41 -6.59 13.60
C CYS A 256 4.64 -6.92 15.08
N LYS A 257 4.24 -8.11 15.50
CA LYS A 257 4.42 -8.56 16.89
C LYS A 257 5.88 -8.50 17.32
N GLU A 258 6.77 -8.91 16.44
CA GLU A 258 8.21 -8.95 16.69
C GLU A 258 8.79 -7.55 16.98
N ALA A 259 8.26 -6.50 16.39
CA ALA A 259 8.68 -5.12 16.67
C ALA A 259 8.16 -4.61 18.03
N GLY A 260 6.96 -5.06 18.45
CA GLY A 260 6.29 -4.60 19.67
C GLY A 260 6.65 -5.40 20.95
N LEU A 261 7.04 -6.69 20.82
CA LEU A 261 7.27 -7.58 21.97
C LEU A 261 8.50 -7.18 22.78
N GLY A 262 8.33 -7.13 24.13
CA GLY A 262 9.41 -6.89 25.08
C GLY A 262 10.38 -8.07 25.26
N SER A 263 11.44 -7.87 26.07
CA SER A 263 12.43 -8.92 26.36
C SER A 263 11.85 -10.08 27.16
N GLU A 264 10.83 -9.84 27.98
CA GLU A 264 10.19 -10.89 28.81
C GLU A 264 9.23 -11.76 27.98
N GLU A 265 8.56 -11.16 26.98
CA GLU A 265 7.63 -11.85 26.10
C GLU A 265 8.33 -12.65 25.00
N ALA A 266 9.45 -12.15 24.51
CA ALA A 266 10.22 -12.75 23.43
C ALA A 266 11.74 -12.78 23.73
N PRO A 267 12.17 -13.51 24.76
CA PRO A 267 13.56 -13.51 25.25
C PRO A 267 14.57 -14.01 24.21
N THR A 268 14.15 -14.85 23.27
CA THR A 268 15.01 -15.41 22.22
C THR A 268 15.20 -14.48 21.01
N LEU A 269 14.43 -13.39 20.92
CA LEU A 269 14.52 -12.45 19.81
C LEU A 269 15.51 -11.29 20.02
N GLY A 270 16.30 -11.33 21.11
CA GLY A 270 17.31 -10.34 21.41
C GLY A 270 16.76 -9.01 21.94
N ASP A 271 17.53 -7.94 21.74
CA ASP A 271 17.19 -6.59 22.19
C ASP A 271 15.96 -6.06 21.43
N PRO A 272 14.86 -5.68 22.12
CA PRO A 272 13.61 -5.25 21.47
C PRO A 272 13.77 -4.01 20.60
N GLU A 273 14.49 -2.99 21.08
CA GLU A 273 14.68 -1.74 20.37
C GLU A 273 15.54 -1.95 19.11
N LYS A 274 16.70 -2.62 19.24
CA LYS A 274 17.54 -2.94 18.09
C LYS A 274 16.82 -3.81 17.05
N ARG A 275 16.01 -4.75 17.51
CA ARG A 275 15.21 -5.62 16.64
C ARG A 275 14.22 -4.80 15.82
N ALA A 276 13.44 -3.92 16.46
CA ALA A 276 12.47 -3.09 15.78
C ALA A 276 13.14 -2.12 14.78
N ILE A 277 14.23 -1.47 15.18
CA ILE A 277 15.05 -0.61 14.30
C ILE A 277 15.53 -1.40 13.08
N LEU A 278 16.07 -2.61 13.29
CA LEU A 278 16.57 -3.45 12.18
C LEU A 278 15.45 -3.91 11.27
N MET A 279 14.28 -4.27 11.80
CA MET A 279 13.12 -4.65 10.99
C MET A 279 12.69 -3.50 10.09
N GLU A 280 12.62 -2.28 10.63
CA GLU A 280 12.24 -1.09 9.86
C GLU A 280 13.32 -0.72 8.83
N ALA A 281 14.60 -0.75 9.20
CA ALA A 281 15.71 -0.45 8.28
C ALA A 281 15.80 -1.46 7.13
N VAL A 282 15.67 -2.76 7.41
CA VAL A 282 15.67 -3.80 6.36
C VAL A 282 14.47 -3.63 5.43
N ALA A 283 13.29 -3.36 5.96
CA ALA A 283 12.12 -3.08 5.14
C ALA A 283 12.35 -1.83 4.26
N ALA A 284 12.88 -0.74 4.83
CA ALA A 284 13.19 0.47 4.08
C ALA A 284 14.15 0.20 2.90
N VAL A 285 15.23 -0.55 3.14
CA VAL A 285 16.16 -0.94 2.07
C VAL A 285 15.47 -1.77 0.99
N CYS A 286 14.62 -2.73 1.35
CA CYS A 286 13.88 -3.52 0.38
C CYS A 286 12.96 -2.65 -0.48
N TYR A 287 12.21 -1.72 0.12
CA TYR A 287 11.33 -0.82 -0.62
C TYR A 287 12.09 0.16 -1.51
N LEU A 288 13.23 0.68 -1.05
CA LEU A 288 14.12 1.51 -1.87
C LEU A 288 14.64 0.74 -3.09
N MET A 289 15.06 -0.52 -2.90
CA MET A 289 15.49 -1.40 -4.00
C MET A 289 14.34 -1.78 -4.94
N GLY A 290 13.10 -1.71 -4.49
CA GLY A 290 11.89 -1.90 -5.29
C GLY A 290 11.46 -0.66 -6.06
N GLY A 291 12.07 0.51 -5.83
CA GLY A 291 11.78 1.77 -6.54
C GLY A 291 10.93 2.77 -5.74
N SER A 292 10.99 2.74 -4.41
CA SER A 292 10.35 3.77 -3.59
C SER A 292 11.15 5.08 -3.65
N ASP A 293 10.49 6.17 -4.04
CA ASP A 293 11.07 7.52 -4.02
C ASP A 293 10.92 8.19 -2.65
N VAL A 294 9.95 7.75 -1.86
CA VAL A 294 9.73 8.22 -0.49
C VAL A 294 9.45 7.04 0.43
N VAL A 295 10.28 6.88 1.45
CA VAL A 295 10.07 5.89 2.52
C VAL A 295 9.64 6.59 3.79
N ILE A 296 8.48 6.21 4.34
CA ILE A 296 7.92 6.76 5.58
C ILE A 296 8.40 5.89 6.74
N LEU A 297 9.16 6.47 7.64
CA LEU A 297 9.79 5.80 8.77
C LEU A 297 9.32 6.40 10.10
N ARG A 298 9.39 5.60 11.16
CA ARG A 298 8.99 6.00 12.51
C ARG A 298 10.20 6.31 13.40
N HIS A 299 11.18 5.41 13.46
CA HIS A 299 12.27 5.53 14.41
C HIS A 299 13.45 6.35 13.85
N PRO A 300 13.98 7.34 14.58
CA PRO A 300 15.06 8.21 14.09
C PRO A 300 16.35 7.45 13.75
N GLU A 301 16.69 6.40 14.48
CA GLU A 301 17.85 5.58 14.16
C GLU A 301 17.68 4.84 12.83
N THR A 302 16.46 4.45 12.48
CA THR A 302 16.16 3.90 11.16
C THR A 302 16.35 4.94 10.06
N VAL A 303 15.98 6.20 10.33
CA VAL A 303 16.23 7.34 9.41
C VAL A 303 17.73 7.46 9.14
N ARG A 304 18.57 7.45 10.19
CA ARG A 304 20.03 7.52 10.06
C ARG A 304 20.60 6.36 9.24
N LEU A 305 20.18 5.13 9.53
CA LEU A 305 20.63 3.92 8.80
C LEU A 305 20.21 3.94 7.33
N THR A 306 18.97 4.34 7.07
CA THR A 306 18.42 4.44 5.71
C THR A 306 19.11 5.54 4.92
N ARG A 307 19.41 6.69 5.55
CA ARG A 307 20.22 7.76 4.95
C ARG A 307 21.60 7.27 4.55
N ALA A 308 22.28 6.57 5.47
CA ALA A 308 23.57 5.99 5.19
C ALA A 308 23.53 5.00 4.01
N PHE A 309 22.47 4.19 3.90
CA PHE A 309 22.29 3.30 2.76
C PHE A 309 22.13 4.07 1.45
N ILE A 310 21.26 5.08 1.40
CA ILE A 310 21.05 5.92 0.21
C ILE A 310 22.38 6.58 -0.20
N ASP A 311 23.10 7.16 0.75
CA ASP A 311 24.37 7.82 0.50
C ASP A 311 25.44 6.86 -0.05
N LEU A 312 25.53 5.64 0.51
CA LEU A 312 26.46 4.61 0.02
C LEU A 312 26.11 4.20 -1.43
N MET A 313 24.83 4.06 -1.74
CA MET A 313 24.39 3.64 -3.07
C MET A 313 24.56 4.73 -4.14
N ILE A 314 24.38 6.00 -3.76
CA ILE A 314 24.45 7.13 -4.71
C ILE A 314 25.89 7.68 -4.81
N ASN A 315 26.56 7.87 -3.66
CA ASN A 315 27.84 8.57 -3.58
C ASN A 315 29.03 7.60 -3.47
N GLY A 316 28.77 6.31 -3.29
CA GLY A 316 29.80 5.32 -2.99
C GLY A 316 30.27 5.40 -1.55
N GLY A 317 31.26 4.58 -1.20
CA GLY A 317 31.80 4.47 0.14
C GLY A 317 31.89 3.01 0.60
N VAL A 318 32.15 2.80 1.88
CA VAL A 318 32.26 1.47 2.47
C VAL A 318 31.32 1.33 3.67
N ALA A 319 30.63 0.20 3.78
CA ALA A 319 29.66 -0.05 4.86
C ALA A 319 30.32 -0.07 6.26
N SER A 320 31.65 -0.26 6.37
CA SER A 320 32.36 -0.18 7.62
C SER A 320 32.41 1.23 8.24
N ASP A 321 32.13 2.25 7.45
CA ASP A 321 32.09 3.64 7.90
C ASP A 321 30.74 4.02 8.54
N VAL A 322 29.73 3.13 8.43
CA VAL A 322 28.43 3.31 9.07
C VAL A 322 28.55 2.97 10.55
N GLU A 323 28.19 3.92 11.40
CA GLU A 323 28.19 3.72 12.85
C GLU A 323 27.23 2.61 13.28
N ALA A 324 27.60 1.92 14.37
CA ALA A 324 26.76 0.89 14.97
C ALA A 324 25.41 1.47 15.42
N ILE A 325 24.39 0.59 15.53
CA ILE A 325 23.03 0.98 15.95
C ILE A 325 23.07 1.60 17.34
N SER A 326 22.63 2.85 17.44
CA SER A 326 22.34 3.56 18.68
C SER A 326 20.96 3.17 19.20
N LYS A 327 20.81 3.15 20.53
CA LYS A 327 19.53 2.84 21.19
C LYS A 327 19.36 3.68 22.45
N ASN A 328 18.12 3.90 22.86
CA ASN A 328 17.75 4.73 23.99
C ASN A 328 17.35 3.92 25.23
N LEU A 329 16.88 2.68 25.06
CA LEU A 329 16.38 1.84 26.14
C LEU A 329 17.41 0.80 26.57
N ASP A 330 17.50 0.59 27.90
CA ASP A 330 18.25 -0.53 28.45
C ASP A 330 17.43 -1.82 28.34
N ALA A 331 17.97 -2.80 27.62
CA ALA A 331 17.39 -4.13 27.57
C ALA A 331 18.11 -5.06 28.56
N LYS A 332 17.35 -5.87 29.29
CA LYS A 332 17.92 -6.96 30.09
C LYS A 332 18.59 -7.97 29.15
N SER A 333 19.85 -8.26 29.42
CA SER A 333 20.54 -9.35 28.73
C SER A 333 19.90 -10.68 29.10
N THR A 334 19.42 -11.40 28.10
CA THR A 334 18.89 -12.75 28.28
C THR A 334 20.00 -13.77 28.16
N ASP A 335 20.18 -14.63 29.16
CA ASP A 335 21.07 -15.76 29.06
C ASP A 335 20.45 -16.85 28.19
N LEU A 336 20.78 -16.83 26.89
CA LEU A 336 20.27 -17.79 25.92
C LEU A 336 20.71 -19.24 26.23
N VAL A 337 21.82 -19.42 26.94
CA VAL A 337 22.31 -20.75 27.33
C VAL A 337 21.39 -21.36 28.35
N SER A 338 20.95 -20.58 29.36
CA SER A 338 20.06 -21.05 30.41
C SER A 338 18.66 -21.46 29.95
N ILE A 339 18.17 -20.88 28.84
CA ILE A 339 16.85 -21.18 28.25
C ILE A 339 16.94 -22.15 27.05
N SER A 340 18.14 -22.51 26.62
CA SER A 340 18.35 -23.49 25.57
C SER A 340 18.10 -24.90 26.08
N PRO A 341 17.46 -25.78 25.27
CA PRO A 341 17.40 -27.21 25.64
C PRO A 341 18.81 -27.78 25.73
N GLU A 342 18.99 -28.76 26.63
CA GLU A 342 20.27 -29.47 26.72
C GLU A 342 20.61 -30.07 25.34
N PRO A 343 21.87 -29.90 24.87
CA PRO A 343 22.26 -30.43 23.58
C PRO A 343 22.18 -31.97 23.62
N ASN A 344 21.48 -32.56 22.68
CA ASN A 344 21.52 -34.00 22.46
C ASN A 344 22.87 -34.36 21.80
N LEU A 345 23.78 -34.93 22.58
CA LEU A 345 25.10 -35.36 22.11
C LEU A 345 25.09 -36.81 21.61
N ASP A 346 23.96 -37.48 21.65
CA ASP A 346 23.80 -38.80 21.04
C ASP A 346 23.58 -38.62 19.53
N PHE A 347 24.65 -38.77 18.77
CA PHE A 347 24.62 -38.69 17.31
C PHE A 347 24.26 -40.02 16.68
N GLY A 348 23.90 -41.05 17.44
CA GLY A 348 23.70 -42.40 17.00
C GLY A 348 24.99 -43.05 16.44
N GLU A 349 25.02 -44.34 16.30
CA GLU A 349 26.06 -44.99 15.49
C GLU A 349 25.87 -44.56 14.05
N ALA A 350 26.94 -44.10 13.38
CA ALA A 350 26.90 -43.67 12.00
C ALA A 350 26.36 -44.82 11.12
N ALA A 351 25.13 -44.68 10.68
CA ALA A 351 24.51 -45.65 9.77
C ALA A 351 25.36 -45.74 8.50
N ALA A 352 25.87 -46.91 8.19
CA ALA A 352 26.64 -47.18 6.99
C ALA A 352 25.79 -46.79 5.76
N VAL A 353 26.29 -45.85 4.96
CA VAL A 353 25.56 -45.26 3.83
C VAL A 353 25.58 -46.25 2.67
N PRO A 354 24.43 -46.70 2.13
CA PRO A 354 24.40 -47.64 0.99
C PRO A 354 24.80 -46.96 -0.34
N LYS A 355 25.54 -47.69 -1.18
CA LYS A 355 25.96 -47.24 -2.51
C LYS A 355 24.79 -47.24 -3.52
N PRO A 356 24.66 -46.24 -4.39
CA PRO A 356 23.61 -46.23 -5.40
C PRO A 356 24.03 -47.04 -6.65
N GLU A 357 23.17 -47.97 -7.10
CA GLU A 357 23.27 -48.62 -8.39
C GLU A 357 22.94 -47.69 -9.56
N VAL A 358 23.82 -47.65 -10.54
CA VAL A 358 23.62 -46.92 -11.80
C VAL A 358 22.77 -47.78 -12.75
N LYS A 359 21.49 -47.48 -12.91
CA LYS A 359 20.67 -48.00 -14.00
C LYS A 359 20.83 -47.15 -15.26
N LYS A 360 21.18 -47.79 -16.38
CA LYS A 360 21.31 -47.20 -17.72
C LYS A 360 19.95 -46.62 -18.19
N PRO A 361 19.92 -45.54 -18.96
CA PRO A 361 18.68 -44.95 -19.42
C PRO A 361 18.07 -45.70 -20.59
N GLU A 362 16.83 -46.14 -20.43
CA GLU A 362 15.97 -46.59 -21.54
C GLU A 362 15.35 -45.36 -22.26
N LYS A 363 15.47 -45.44 -23.59
CA LYS A 363 14.82 -44.50 -24.51
C LYS A 363 13.29 -44.65 -24.42
N LYS A 364 12.58 -43.58 -24.17
CA LYS A 364 11.15 -43.52 -24.47
C LYS A 364 10.87 -42.56 -25.61
N GLU A 365 10.21 -43.13 -26.60
CA GLU A 365 9.68 -42.49 -27.80
C GLU A 365 8.58 -41.48 -27.49
N LYS A 366 8.51 -40.48 -28.35
CA LYS A 366 7.41 -39.51 -28.40
C LYS A 366 6.15 -40.14 -28.99
N PRO A 367 4.98 -39.66 -28.61
CA PRO A 367 3.90 -39.54 -29.59
C PRO A 367 3.51 -38.08 -29.83
N SER A 368 3.48 -37.80 -31.12
CA SER A 368 2.85 -36.64 -31.72
C SER A 368 1.33 -36.77 -31.67
N LYS A 369 0.60 -35.71 -31.54
CA LYS A 369 -0.39 -35.24 -32.51
C LYS A 369 -1.26 -34.10 -32.00
N GLU A 370 -1.42 -33.26 -32.92
CA GLU A 370 -2.08 -31.98 -33.09
C GLU A 370 -3.64 -31.97 -32.97
N PRO A 371 -4.25 -30.83 -33.32
CA PRO A 371 -5.35 -30.25 -32.57
C PRO A 371 -6.70 -30.34 -33.30
N LYS A 372 -7.78 -30.01 -32.63
CA LYS A 372 -9.06 -29.73 -33.32
C LYS A 372 -9.75 -28.44 -32.79
N LYS A 373 -9.88 -27.54 -33.75
CA LYS A 373 -10.77 -26.38 -33.81
C LYS A 373 -12.25 -26.76 -33.68
N LYS A 374 -13.02 -25.87 -33.14
CA LYS A 374 -14.36 -25.40 -33.60
C LYS A 374 -14.88 -24.36 -32.61
N ALA A 375 -15.18 -23.23 -33.01
CA ALA A 375 -16.10 -22.55 -33.92
C ALA A 375 -17.11 -21.72 -33.12
N GLU A 376 -17.04 -20.47 -33.41
CA GLU A 376 -17.98 -19.36 -33.35
C GLU A 376 -19.48 -19.66 -33.22
N LYS A 377 -20.18 -18.75 -32.53
CA LYS A 377 -21.25 -17.91 -33.13
C LYS A 377 -21.92 -16.98 -32.11
N PRO A 378 -22.76 -15.99 -32.52
CA PRO A 378 -22.48 -14.58 -32.38
C PRO A 378 -23.56 -13.80 -31.55
N ALA A 379 -23.28 -12.53 -31.31
CA ALA A 379 -24.17 -11.56 -30.63
C ALA A 379 -25.40 -11.16 -31.47
N PRO A 380 -26.47 -10.68 -30.84
CA PRO A 380 -27.51 -9.90 -31.53
C PRO A 380 -27.43 -8.39 -31.21
N LYS A 381 -27.67 -7.63 -32.27
CA LYS A 381 -27.77 -6.17 -32.31
C LYS A 381 -29.05 -5.69 -31.64
N ALA A 382 -28.99 -4.54 -30.99
CA ALA A 382 -30.17 -3.78 -30.56
C ALA A 382 -30.35 -2.54 -31.44
N GLU A 383 -31.57 -2.38 -31.92
CA GLU A 383 -32.03 -1.28 -32.78
C GLU A 383 -32.35 -0.01 -31.97
N LYS A 384 -32.04 1.13 -32.59
CA LYS A 384 -32.42 2.48 -32.16
C LYS A 384 -33.83 2.82 -32.63
N LYS A 385 -34.65 3.39 -31.77
CA LYS A 385 -35.85 4.16 -32.19
C LYS A 385 -35.68 5.63 -31.81
N VAL A 386 -35.77 6.43 -32.84
CA VAL A 386 -35.83 7.89 -32.82
C VAL A 386 -37.28 8.31 -32.67
N VAL A 387 -37.58 9.30 -31.85
CA VAL A 387 -38.88 9.98 -31.80
C VAL A 387 -38.67 11.47 -32.04
N GLU A 388 -39.34 11.93 -33.07
CA GLU A 388 -39.36 13.29 -33.62
C GLU A 388 -40.33 14.19 -32.83
N ILE A 389 -39.94 15.45 -32.60
CA ILE A 389 -40.79 16.49 -32.01
C ILE A 389 -41.06 17.54 -33.10
N LYS A 390 -42.33 17.88 -33.32
CA LYS A 390 -42.74 19.04 -34.15
C LYS A 390 -43.46 20.10 -33.27
N PRO A 391 -43.27 21.38 -33.60
CA PRO A 391 -43.74 22.51 -32.80
C PRO A 391 -45.10 23.03 -33.25
N LYS A 392 -45.81 23.73 -32.34
CA LYS A 392 -47.07 24.40 -32.64
C LYS A 392 -47.04 25.88 -32.25
N LYS A 393 -47.54 26.68 -33.22
CA LYS A 393 -47.52 28.12 -33.34
C LYS A 393 -48.51 28.86 -32.43
N GLU A 394 -48.15 30.13 -32.20
CA GLU A 394 -48.89 31.21 -31.56
C GLU A 394 -50.09 31.71 -32.36
N ALA A 395 -51.06 32.36 -31.69
CA ALA A 395 -51.86 33.46 -32.19
C ALA A 395 -52.52 34.29 -31.05
N LYS A 396 -52.32 35.59 -31.06
CA LYS A 396 -53.02 36.68 -30.36
C LYS A 396 -54.06 37.33 -31.34
N PRO A 397 -54.81 38.39 -30.99
CA PRO A 397 -55.57 38.86 -29.83
C PRO A 397 -57.00 39.34 -30.14
N LYS A 398 -57.83 39.85 -29.22
CA LYS A 398 -58.62 41.10 -29.33
C LYS A 398 -59.40 41.47 -28.04
N VAL A 399 -59.45 42.78 -27.85
CA VAL A 399 -60.04 43.60 -26.77
C VAL A 399 -61.52 43.89 -27.05
N GLU A 400 -62.29 44.02 -25.99
CA GLU A 400 -63.35 45.01 -25.69
C GLU A 400 -64.49 44.41 -24.88
N ASP A 401 -64.74 44.81 -23.68
CA ASP A 401 -65.74 45.70 -23.17
C ASP A 401 -65.78 45.67 -21.63
N ALA A 402 -65.54 46.81 -21.06
CA ALA A 402 -65.57 47.04 -19.65
C ALA A 402 -66.91 47.65 -19.24
N VAL A 403 -67.29 47.41 -18.00
CA VAL A 403 -68.20 48.20 -17.13
C VAL A 403 -69.45 47.45 -16.56
N ALA A 404 -69.92 46.33 -17.08
CA ALA A 404 -71.01 45.65 -16.41
C ALA A 404 -70.68 44.44 -15.49
N GLN A 405 -69.38 44.30 -15.16
CA GLN A 405 -68.85 43.07 -14.52
C GLN A 405 -68.34 43.17 -13.11
N LYS A 406 -68.35 44.35 -12.47
CA LYS A 406 -67.68 44.54 -11.18
C LYS A 406 -68.36 43.88 -9.98
N ALA A 407 -69.69 43.65 -10.04
CA ALA A 407 -70.39 43.00 -8.94
C ALA A 407 -70.53 41.46 -9.07
N LYS A 408 -70.26 40.92 -10.27
CA LYS A 408 -70.17 39.45 -10.50
C LYS A 408 -68.75 38.98 -10.30
N ALA A 409 -67.76 39.85 -10.55
CA ALA A 409 -66.33 39.52 -10.42
C ALA A 409 -65.88 39.27 -8.98
N ASP A 410 -66.42 39.98 -8.01
CA ASP A 410 -66.05 39.80 -6.58
C ASP A 410 -66.60 38.51 -5.98
N ALA A 411 -67.78 38.05 -6.40
CA ALA A 411 -68.32 36.75 -5.98
C ALA A 411 -67.64 35.56 -6.67
N GLU A 412 -67.30 35.70 -7.96
CA GLU A 412 -66.53 34.69 -8.69
C GLU A 412 -65.06 34.63 -8.23
N ALA A 413 -64.45 35.77 -7.90
CA ALA A 413 -63.12 35.86 -7.35
C ALA A 413 -63.00 35.16 -5.98
N LYS A 414 -64.00 35.31 -5.13
CA LYS A 414 -64.04 34.64 -3.82
C LYS A 414 -64.24 33.14 -3.92
N ALA A 415 -65.17 32.73 -4.79
CA ALA A 415 -65.40 31.28 -5.07
C ALA A 415 -64.20 30.65 -5.74
N LYS A 416 -63.48 31.39 -6.62
CA LYS A 416 -62.26 30.90 -7.28
C LYS A 416 -61.05 30.81 -6.32
N ALA A 417 -60.96 31.80 -5.38
CA ALA A 417 -59.94 31.76 -4.34
C ALA A 417 -60.16 30.61 -3.34
N GLU A 418 -61.41 30.33 -2.95
CA GLU A 418 -61.73 29.18 -2.10
C GLU A 418 -61.49 27.81 -2.83
N ALA A 419 -61.80 27.76 -4.13
CA ALA A 419 -61.55 26.56 -4.95
C ALA A 419 -60.03 26.34 -5.18
N GLU A 420 -59.26 27.45 -5.42
CA GLU A 420 -57.79 27.37 -5.52
C GLU A 420 -57.14 26.98 -4.20
N ALA A 421 -57.61 27.55 -3.07
CA ALA A 421 -57.12 27.20 -1.75
C ALA A 421 -57.36 25.73 -1.40
N LYS A 422 -58.55 25.22 -1.74
CA LYS A 422 -58.91 23.81 -1.56
C LYS A 422 -58.10 22.88 -2.48
N ALA A 423 -57.95 23.25 -3.76
CA ALA A 423 -57.12 22.49 -4.71
C ALA A 423 -55.63 22.47 -4.31
N LYS A 424 -55.16 23.58 -3.74
CA LYS A 424 -53.77 23.67 -3.23
C LYS A 424 -53.57 22.80 -1.99
N ALA A 425 -54.54 22.79 -1.07
CA ALA A 425 -54.49 21.95 0.11
C ALA A 425 -54.59 20.45 -0.23
N ASP A 426 -55.47 20.10 -1.20
CA ASP A 426 -55.58 18.71 -1.67
C ASP A 426 -54.35 18.25 -2.45
N ALA A 427 -53.71 19.15 -3.22
CA ALA A 427 -52.44 18.87 -3.91
C ALA A 427 -51.26 18.71 -2.91
N GLU A 428 -51.21 19.53 -1.87
CA GLU A 428 -50.20 19.47 -0.82
C GLU A 428 -50.34 18.22 0.05
N ALA A 429 -51.60 17.84 0.38
CA ALA A 429 -51.89 16.58 1.08
C ALA A 429 -51.50 15.35 0.24
N LYS A 430 -51.79 15.38 -1.07
CA LYS A 430 -51.39 14.31 -1.99
C LYS A 430 -49.90 14.20 -2.18
N ALA A 431 -49.19 15.33 -2.31
CA ALA A 431 -47.74 15.37 -2.39
C ALA A 431 -47.07 14.85 -1.11
N LYS A 432 -47.64 15.17 0.05
CA LYS A 432 -47.13 14.68 1.34
C LYS A 432 -47.35 13.16 1.50
N ALA A 433 -48.52 12.65 1.07
CA ALA A 433 -48.79 11.22 1.07
C ALA A 433 -47.89 10.45 0.10
N GLU A 434 -47.62 11.01 -1.09
CA GLU A 434 -46.70 10.39 -2.06
C GLU A 434 -45.25 10.43 -1.55
N ALA A 435 -44.83 11.51 -0.87
CA ALA A 435 -43.51 11.61 -0.26
C ALA A 435 -43.34 10.60 0.90
N GLU A 436 -44.34 10.44 1.75
CA GLU A 436 -44.33 9.43 2.83
C GLU A 436 -44.33 8.00 2.29
N ALA A 437 -45.08 7.73 1.23
CA ALA A 437 -45.10 6.41 0.59
C ALA A 437 -43.74 6.09 -0.07
N LYS A 438 -43.12 7.10 -0.70
CA LYS A 438 -41.80 6.95 -1.30
C LYS A 438 -40.70 6.75 -0.25
N ALA A 439 -40.72 7.50 0.86
CA ALA A 439 -39.81 7.33 1.95
C ALA A 439 -39.90 5.93 2.59
N LYS A 440 -41.13 5.43 2.77
CA LYS A 440 -41.34 4.08 3.31
C LYS A 440 -40.87 2.98 2.36
N ALA A 441 -41.08 3.15 1.05
CA ALA A 441 -40.57 2.21 0.05
C ALA A 441 -39.05 2.22 -0.05
N GLU A 442 -38.44 3.38 0.14
CA GLU A 442 -36.98 3.54 0.13
C GLU A 442 -36.32 2.94 1.39
N GLU A 443 -36.98 3.08 2.54
CA GLU A 443 -36.55 2.45 3.81
C GLU A 443 -36.67 0.91 3.75
N GLU A 444 -37.76 0.37 3.20
CA GLU A 444 -37.91 -1.07 2.98
C GLU A 444 -36.89 -1.63 1.98
N ALA A 445 -36.61 -0.88 0.91
CA ALA A 445 -35.61 -1.27 -0.08
C ALA A 445 -34.19 -1.27 0.53
N ARG A 446 -33.89 -0.28 1.37
CA ARG A 446 -32.61 -0.19 2.09
C ARG A 446 -32.45 -1.32 3.10
N ALA A 447 -33.49 -1.60 3.90
CA ALA A 447 -33.46 -2.71 4.86
C ALA A 447 -33.28 -4.07 4.18
N LYS A 448 -33.90 -4.26 3.01
CA LYS A 448 -33.75 -5.48 2.21
C LYS A 448 -32.33 -5.58 1.62
N ALA A 449 -31.78 -4.49 1.09
CA ALA A 449 -30.42 -4.46 0.56
C ALA A 449 -29.36 -4.74 1.66
N GLU A 450 -29.58 -4.22 2.86
CA GLU A 450 -28.71 -4.47 4.01
C GLU A 450 -28.77 -5.93 4.48
N ALA A 451 -29.99 -6.52 4.50
CA ALA A 451 -30.16 -7.94 4.83
C ALA A 451 -29.49 -8.85 3.78
N ASP A 452 -29.64 -8.53 2.49
CA ASP A 452 -29.03 -9.27 1.39
C ASP A 452 -27.48 -9.14 1.41
N ALA A 453 -26.96 -7.95 1.70
CA ALA A 453 -25.52 -7.71 1.85
C ALA A 453 -24.92 -8.50 3.04
N LYS A 454 -25.64 -8.52 4.18
CA LYS A 454 -25.25 -9.30 5.36
C LYS A 454 -25.26 -10.80 5.09
N ALA A 455 -26.30 -11.31 4.45
CA ALA A 455 -26.39 -12.71 4.07
C ALA A 455 -25.27 -13.12 3.09
N LYS A 456 -24.93 -12.24 2.14
CA LYS A 456 -23.81 -12.46 1.21
C LYS A 456 -22.46 -12.49 1.92
N SER A 457 -22.24 -11.56 2.84
CA SER A 457 -21.02 -11.50 3.65
C SER A 457 -20.85 -12.74 4.55
N GLU A 458 -21.93 -13.20 5.17
CA GLU A 458 -21.92 -14.43 5.99
C GLU A 458 -21.67 -15.68 5.13
N ALA A 459 -22.24 -15.73 3.93
CA ALA A 459 -22.01 -16.84 2.98
C ALA A 459 -20.57 -16.86 2.48
N GLU A 460 -19.98 -15.69 2.16
CA GLU A 460 -18.57 -15.58 1.76
C GLU A 460 -17.62 -15.93 2.90
N ALA A 461 -17.90 -15.49 4.13
CA ALA A 461 -17.12 -15.82 5.30
C ALA A 461 -17.13 -17.33 5.58
N LYS A 462 -18.30 -17.96 5.44
CA LYS A 462 -18.45 -19.41 5.57
C LYS A 462 -17.69 -20.16 4.48
N ALA A 463 -17.82 -19.73 3.23
CA ALA A 463 -17.10 -20.35 2.11
C ALA A 463 -15.58 -20.25 2.27
N LYS A 464 -15.06 -19.10 2.76
CA LYS A 464 -13.64 -18.93 3.09
C LYS A 464 -13.20 -19.83 4.24
N ALA A 465 -14.04 -19.99 5.26
CA ALA A 465 -13.75 -20.88 6.40
C ALA A 465 -13.71 -22.34 5.95
N ASP A 466 -14.65 -22.77 5.13
CA ASP A 466 -14.72 -24.15 4.60
C ASP A 466 -13.54 -24.44 3.63
N ALA A 467 -13.16 -23.46 2.79
CA ALA A 467 -11.98 -23.57 1.92
C ALA A 467 -10.69 -23.71 2.74
N LYS A 468 -10.52 -22.89 3.79
CA LYS A 468 -9.36 -22.94 4.67
C LYS A 468 -9.29 -24.22 5.51
N ALA A 469 -10.46 -24.76 5.92
CA ALA A 469 -10.54 -26.06 6.60
C ALA A 469 -10.10 -27.20 5.66
N LYS A 470 -10.55 -27.18 4.42
CA LYS A 470 -10.19 -28.16 3.38
C LYS A 470 -8.70 -28.10 3.02
N GLU A 471 -8.15 -26.91 2.84
CA GLU A 471 -6.71 -26.70 2.61
C GLU A 471 -5.86 -27.24 3.78
N LYS A 472 -6.31 -27.00 5.02
CA LYS A 472 -5.65 -27.53 6.22
C LYS A 472 -5.69 -29.05 6.28
N GLU A 473 -6.79 -29.66 5.88
CA GLU A 473 -6.95 -31.13 5.83
C GLU A 473 -6.06 -31.73 4.73
N GLU A 474 -6.02 -31.11 3.54
CA GLU A 474 -5.12 -31.52 2.46
C GLU A 474 -3.64 -31.40 2.85
N LEU A 475 -3.28 -30.32 3.54
CA LEU A 475 -1.92 -30.12 4.05
C LEU A 475 -1.55 -31.16 5.14
N GLN A 476 -2.49 -31.52 6.01
CA GLN A 476 -2.29 -32.59 6.99
C GLN A 476 -2.15 -33.95 6.32
N ALA A 477 -2.98 -34.25 5.32
CA ALA A 477 -2.88 -35.49 4.55
C ALA A 477 -1.54 -35.58 3.80
N LEU A 478 -1.07 -34.46 3.23
CA LEU A 478 0.23 -34.40 2.56
C LEU A 478 1.40 -34.59 3.55
N ARG A 479 1.31 -34.00 4.74
CA ARG A 479 2.30 -34.19 5.82
C ARG A 479 2.35 -35.64 6.28
N TYR A 480 1.19 -36.26 6.47
CA TYR A 480 1.08 -37.65 6.84
C TYR A 480 1.67 -38.57 5.78
N LYS A 481 1.35 -38.32 4.49
CA LYS A 481 1.90 -39.07 3.36
C LYS A 481 3.43 -38.98 3.30
N ARG A 482 3.98 -37.76 3.47
CA ARG A 482 5.44 -37.55 3.52
C ARG A 482 6.11 -38.20 4.73
N ALA A 483 5.42 -38.24 5.88
CA ALA A 483 5.91 -38.96 7.06
C ALA A 483 6.00 -40.48 6.80
N LEU A 484 4.95 -41.03 6.18
CA LEU A 484 4.91 -42.45 5.83
C LEU A 484 5.96 -42.83 4.76
N GLU A 485 6.19 -41.94 3.77
CA GLU A 485 7.25 -42.10 2.78
C GLU A 485 8.65 -42.03 3.42
N ARG A 486 8.86 -41.17 4.42
CA ARG A 486 10.11 -41.14 5.19
C ARG A 486 10.32 -42.40 6.00
N GLU A 487 9.30 -42.85 6.72
CA GLU A 487 9.35 -44.05 7.53
C GLU A 487 9.60 -45.28 6.64
N LYS A 488 8.97 -45.34 5.45
CA LYS A 488 9.23 -46.36 4.44
C LYS A 488 10.65 -46.28 3.90
N HIS A 489 11.15 -45.11 3.60
CA HIS A 489 12.51 -44.88 3.16
C HIS A 489 13.54 -45.21 4.24
N GLU A 490 13.25 -44.85 5.50
CA GLU A 490 14.09 -45.24 6.66
C GLU A 490 14.09 -46.76 6.88
N SER A 491 12.95 -47.44 6.71
CA SER A 491 12.86 -48.90 6.80
C SER A 491 13.56 -49.62 5.63
N GLU A 492 13.50 -49.07 4.43
CA GLU A 492 14.24 -49.56 3.26
C GLU A 492 15.75 -49.35 3.40
N MET A 493 16.17 -48.23 4.02
CA MET A 493 17.57 -47.96 4.38
C MET A 493 18.08 -48.89 5.51
N ALA A 494 17.23 -49.24 6.46
CA ALA A 494 17.58 -50.13 7.58
C ALA A 494 17.71 -51.63 7.17
N THR A 495 17.15 -52.02 6.03
CA THR A 495 17.19 -53.42 5.52
C THR A 495 18.20 -53.66 4.38
N GLY A 496 18.89 -52.60 3.91
CA GLY A 496 19.89 -52.70 2.84
C GLY A 496 21.27 -53.04 3.38
N GLU A 497 21.77 -54.24 3.06
CA GLU A 497 23.19 -54.62 3.26
C GLU A 497 24.08 -53.61 2.54
N GLY A 498 25.11 -53.11 3.24
CA GLY A 498 25.93 -51.96 2.86
C GLY A 498 26.55 -51.99 1.49
N GLU A 499 26.15 -51.10 0.62
CA GLU A 499 26.95 -50.64 -0.51
C GLU A 499 27.59 -49.27 -0.15
N GLU A 500 28.95 -49.24 -0.23
CA GLU A 500 29.70 -47.97 0.01
C GLU A 500 29.31 -46.93 -1.05
N ILE A 501 28.84 -45.76 -0.62
CA ILE A 501 28.66 -44.60 -1.52
C ILE A 501 30.03 -44.27 -2.14
N PRO A 502 30.15 -44.12 -3.49
CA PRO A 502 31.37 -43.62 -4.07
C PRO A 502 31.66 -42.24 -3.52
N LYS A 503 32.73 -42.11 -2.74
CA LYS A 503 33.20 -40.82 -2.27
C LYS A 503 33.38 -39.93 -3.50
N THR A 504 32.67 -38.80 -3.57
CA THR A 504 32.95 -37.74 -4.54
C THR A 504 34.45 -37.50 -4.55
N ALA A 505 35.05 -37.22 -5.70
CA ALA A 505 36.48 -37.19 -6.00
C ALA A 505 37.39 -36.27 -5.13
N ALA A 506 36.97 -35.91 -3.95
CA ALA A 506 37.78 -35.26 -2.94
C ALA A 506 38.44 -36.34 -2.09
N GLU A 507 39.63 -36.77 -2.48
CA GLU A 507 40.47 -37.72 -1.71
C GLU A 507 40.81 -37.22 -0.29
N ARG A 508 40.44 -35.95 0.06
CA ARG A 508 40.71 -35.32 1.35
C ARG A 508 39.55 -34.43 1.78
N GLN A 509 39.01 -34.64 2.96
CA GLN A 509 38.12 -33.65 3.59
C GLN A 509 38.93 -32.40 3.97
N LEU A 510 38.74 -31.33 3.21
CA LEU A 510 39.34 -30.04 3.48
C LEU A 510 38.70 -29.41 4.73
N GLY A 511 39.51 -28.88 5.61
CA GLY A 511 39.03 -28.08 6.72
C GLY A 511 38.28 -26.83 6.23
N LEU A 512 37.48 -26.21 7.12
CA LEU A 512 36.67 -25.03 6.77
C LEU A 512 37.53 -23.89 6.19
N VAL A 513 38.72 -23.66 6.75
CA VAL A 513 39.69 -22.64 6.29
C VAL A 513 40.20 -23.00 4.90
N GLU A 514 40.57 -24.27 4.66
CA GLU A 514 41.08 -24.72 3.36
C GLU A 514 39.99 -24.62 2.27
N LYS A 515 38.73 -24.90 2.62
CA LYS A 515 37.55 -24.71 1.70
C LYS A 515 37.37 -23.23 1.37
N LEU A 516 37.46 -22.33 2.36
CA LEU A 516 37.33 -20.89 2.14
C LEU A 516 38.50 -20.38 1.27
N THR A 517 39.74 -20.78 1.54
CA THR A 517 40.90 -20.41 0.73
C THR A 517 40.77 -20.90 -0.71
N GLN A 518 40.32 -22.15 -0.90
CA GLN A 518 40.14 -22.72 -2.23
C GLN A 518 38.97 -22.01 -3.01
N ASN A 519 37.93 -21.59 -2.32
CA ASN A 519 36.86 -20.80 -2.92
C ASN A 519 37.34 -19.38 -3.27
N LEU A 520 38.11 -18.73 -2.43
CA LEU A 520 38.74 -17.44 -2.72
C LEU A 520 39.70 -17.52 -3.91
N ASP A 521 40.57 -18.53 -3.96
CA ASP A 521 41.43 -18.78 -5.12
C ASP A 521 40.69 -19.04 -6.42
N ARG A 522 39.52 -19.71 -6.31
CA ARG A 522 38.66 -19.97 -7.46
C ARG A 522 37.98 -18.69 -7.96
N ILE A 523 37.61 -17.78 -7.07
CA ILE A 523 37.07 -16.45 -7.39
C ILE A 523 38.17 -15.61 -8.04
N HIS A 524 39.37 -15.54 -7.45
CA HIS A 524 40.51 -14.77 -7.99
C HIS A 524 41.04 -15.31 -9.33
N LYS A 525 40.86 -16.60 -9.63
CA LYS A 525 41.23 -17.16 -10.95
C LYS A 525 40.16 -16.89 -12.03
N ARG A 526 38.99 -16.39 -11.66
CA ARG A 526 37.92 -15.98 -12.58
C ARG A 526 37.87 -14.46 -12.79
N LEU A 527 38.58 -13.72 -11.99
CA LEU A 527 38.92 -12.31 -12.18
C LEU A 527 40.28 -12.20 -12.93
#